data_91505fd04d0610a712b15fa817234641
#
_entry.id   91505fd04d0610a712b15fa817234641
#
_cell.length_a   1.000
_cell.length_b   1.000
_cell.length_c   1.000
_cell.angle_alpha   90.00
_cell.angle_beta   90.00
_cell.angle_gamma   90.00
#
_symmetry.space_group_name_H-M   'P 1'
#
loop_
_entity.id
_entity.type
_entity.pdbx_description
1 polymer ?
#
loop_
_entity_poly.entity_id
_entity_poly.type
_entity_poly.pdbx_seq_one_letter_code
_entity_poly.pdbx_strand_id
1 'polypeptide(L)'
;MQLVNEYMEQHGFVQMAQWVPDVDKKPGLRIAAMPRYVFRNYDYPEVYQYRSQEEREDLLLDTRLALRELLAKENNGYVYSFWPDVLTLKEIGDPADIATYFRLWKEDGRLLARNIVAQCRQNTNYAIVRYAAHPFFLQGYTLCANGENTFFTKNKEFQKSLHRGYIGFESDSQNFLYTLHYVLHELHWPIRYYKHVITPLPFEEIEKRPDRDVLRLIRQSLAHLEINGPNVIIGMLPDGKMITCCDSKKLRPVVIGRDENMVVISSEVCGLNEVMPDRDITNDIYPNERELIEIDNDLEVRRWKQ
;
A
#
# COMPACT_ATOMS: atom_id res chain seq x y z
N MET A 1 13.61 -10.17 -18.80
CA MET A 1 12.39 -10.86 -19.29
C MET A 1 12.59 -12.36 -19.30
N GLN A 2 13.64 -12.86 -19.92
CA GLN A 2 13.96 -14.28 -20.00
C GLN A 2 14.14 -14.91 -18.60
N LEU A 3 14.93 -14.29 -17.73
CA LEU A 3 15.13 -14.73 -16.34
C LEU A 3 13.83 -14.94 -15.54
N VAL A 4 12.86 -14.04 -15.69
CA VAL A 4 11.56 -14.20 -15.03
C VAL A 4 10.81 -15.41 -15.58
N ASN A 5 10.82 -15.61 -16.90
CA ASN A 5 10.18 -16.78 -17.52
C ASN A 5 10.80 -18.07 -17.01
N GLU A 6 12.13 -18.16 -17.08
CA GLU A 6 12.87 -19.35 -16.64
C GLU A 6 12.59 -19.68 -15.18
N TYR A 7 12.59 -18.65 -14.30
CA TYR A 7 12.26 -18.84 -12.89
C TYR A 7 10.83 -19.34 -12.72
N MET A 8 9.85 -18.70 -13.35
CA MET A 8 8.43 -19.06 -13.20
C MET A 8 8.14 -20.47 -13.71
N GLU A 9 8.67 -20.83 -14.87
CA GLU A 9 8.56 -22.18 -15.45
C GLU A 9 9.20 -23.25 -14.54
N GLN A 10 10.40 -22.99 -14.04
CA GLN A 10 11.10 -23.91 -13.12
C GLN A 10 10.35 -24.16 -11.82
N HIS A 11 9.54 -23.18 -11.37
CA HIS A 11 8.71 -23.29 -10.17
C HIS A 11 7.26 -23.71 -10.46
N GLY A 12 6.99 -24.12 -11.70
CA GLY A 12 5.71 -24.71 -12.10
C GLY A 12 4.57 -23.73 -12.35
N PHE A 13 4.86 -22.43 -12.42
CA PHE A 13 3.86 -21.44 -12.81
C PHE A 13 3.59 -21.50 -14.31
N VAL A 14 2.32 -21.44 -14.71
CA VAL A 14 1.93 -21.47 -16.12
C VAL A 14 1.52 -20.07 -16.57
N GLN A 15 2.23 -19.49 -17.53
CA GLN A 15 1.88 -18.18 -18.07
C GLN A 15 0.60 -18.26 -18.91
N MET A 16 -0.47 -17.59 -18.47
CA MET A 16 -1.76 -17.54 -19.14
C MET A 16 -1.88 -16.38 -20.12
N ALA A 17 -1.37 -15.22 -19.74
CA ALA A 17 -1.43 -14.02 -20.57
C ALA A 17 -0.23 -13.10 -20.35
N GLN A 18 0.04 -12.28 -21.35
CA GLN A 18 0.99 -11.18 -21.27
C GLN A 18 0.50 -10.00 -22.10
N TRP A 19 0.69 -8.80 -21.57
CA TRP A 19 0.46 -7.57 -22.32
C TRP A 19 1.42 -6.45 -21.91
N VAL A 20 1.58 -5.51 -22.80
CA VAL A 20 2.41 -4.31 -22.59
C VAL A 20 1.47 -3.11 -22.66
N PRO A 21 1.52 -2.18 -21.70
CA PRO A 21 0.69 -0.98 -21.75
C PRO A 21 1.04 -0.14 -22.98
N ASP A 22 0.01 0.43 -23.59
CA ASP A 22 0.17 1.42 -24.65
C ASP A 22 0.62 2.73 -24.02
N VAL A 23 1.88 3.12 -24.24
CA VAL A 23 2.46 4.31 -23.63
C VAL A 23 2.68 5.42 -24.66
N ASP A 24 2.42 6.68 -24.25
CA ASP A 24 2.80 7.85 -25.02
C ASP A 24 4.18 8.37 -24.57
N LYS A 25 5.14 8.37 -25.46
CA LYS A 25 6.53 8.79 -25.17
C LYS A 25 6.76 10.30 -25.31
N LYS A 26 5.73 11.08 -25.66
CA LYS A 26 5.84 12.54 -25.84
C LYS A 26 6.04 13.33 -24.56
N PRO A 27 5.43 12.96 -23.39
CA PRO A 27 5.74 13.65 -22.16
C PRO A 27 7.23 13.57 -21.87
N GLY A 28 7.84 14.69 -21.57
CA GLY A 28 9.23 14.80 -21.16
C GLY A 28 9.47 14.24 -19.76
N LEU A 29 9.11 12.99 -19.53
CA LEU A 29 9.46 12.32 -18.27
C LEU A 29 10.97 12.42 -18.09
N ARG A 30 11.41 12.91 -16.93
CA ARG A 30 12.82 13.26 -16.62
C ARG A 30 13.73 12.03 -16.47
N ILE A 31 13.50 10.97 -17.24
CA ILE A 31 14.24 9.73 -17.11
C ILE A 31 14.92 9.40 -18.43
N ALA A 32 16.24 9.25 -18.37
CA ALA A 32 17.08 8.96 -19.54
C ALA A 32 16.77 7.59 -20.19
N ALA A 33 16.17 6.66 -19.44
CA ALA A 33 15.78 5.35 -19.93
C ALA A 33 14.36 5.01 -19.44
N MET A 34 13.41 5.05 -20.36
CA MET A 34 12.04 4.60 -20.11
C MET A 34 12.02 3.09 -19.87
N PRO A 35 11.52 2.62 -18.72
CA PRO A 35 11.44 1.19 -18.50
C PRO A 35 10.38 0.58 -19.42
N ARG A 36 10.55 -0.67 -19.72
CA ARG A 36 9.53 -1.46 -20.38
C ARG A 36 8.64 -2.10 -19.33
N TYR A 37 7.39 -1.66 -19.26
CA TYR A 37 6.36 -2.30 -18.45
C TYR A 37 5.83 -3.54 -19.15
N VAL A 38 5.67 -4.63 -18.40
CA VAL A 38 5.07 -5.87 -18.88
C VAL A 38 4.21 -6.43 -17.76
N PHE A 39 2.97 -6.72 -18.09
CA PHE A 39 2.02 -7.39 -17.21
C PHE A 39 1.87 -8.83 -17.65
N ARG A 40 1.85 -9.74 -16.68
CA ARG A 40 1.70 -11.17 -16.94
C ARG A 40 0.77 -11.78 -15.92
N ASN A 41 -0.07 -12.68 -16.42
CA ASN A 41 -0.91 -13.52 -15.60
C ASN A 41 -0.37 -14.94 -15.61
N TYR A 42 -0.33 -15.55 -14.45
CA TYR A 42 0.12 -16.91 -14.26
C TYR A 42 -0.94 -17.70 -13.49
N ASP A 43 -1.12 -18.97 -13.87
CA ASP A 43 -1.75 -19.93 -12.99
C ASP A 43 -0.78 -20.42 -11.95
N TYR A 44 -1.30 -20.81 -10.79
CA TYR A 44 -0.53 -21.44 -9.73
C TYR A 44 0.06 -22.78 -10.19
N PRO A 45 1.22 -23.18 -9.65
CA PRO A 45 1.71 -24.54 -9.84
C PRO A 45 0.63 -25.56 -9.41
N GLU A 46 0.53 -26.68 -10.14
CA GLU A 46 -0.52 -27.67 -9.95
C GLU A 46 -0.66 -28.11 -8.48
N VAL A 47 0.45 -28.28 -7.78
CA VAL A 47 0.48 -28.67 -6.36
C VAL A 47 -0.15 -27.64 -5.43
N TYR A 48 -0.27 -26.37 -5.85
CA TYR A 48 -0.86 -25.28 -5.07
C TYR A 48 -2.34 -25.04 -5.38
N GLN A 49 -2.91 -25.65 -6.41
CA GLN A 49 -4.33 -25.53 -6.73
C GLN A 49 -5.23 -26.04 -5.61
N TYR A 50 -4.74 -27.02 -4.83
CA TYR A 50 -5.47 -27.64 -3.71
C TYR A 50 -4.99 -27.19 -2.33
N ARG A 51 -4.07 -26.20 -2.27
CA ARG A 51 -3.56 -25.64 -1.02
C ARG A 51 -4.50 -24.58 -0.46
N SER A 52 -4.34 -24.27 0.82
CA SER A 52 -5.05 -23.19 1.49
C SER A 52 -4.76 -21.83 0.81
N GLN A 53 -5.62 -20.86 1.07
CA GLN A 53 -5.39 -19.50 0.60
C GLN A 53 -4.07 -18.94 1.14
N GLU A 54 -3.79 -19.13 2.44
CA GLU A 54 -2.58 -18.68 3.11
C GLU A 54 -1.31 -19.28 2.46
N GLU A 55 -1.29 -20.59 2.20
CA GLU A 55 -0.16 -21.24 1.51
C GLU A 55 0.08 -20.67 0.10
N ARG A 56 -1.00 -20.31 -0.62
CA ARG A 56 -0.89 -19.68 -1.93
C ARG A 56 -0.39 -18.24 -1.84
N GLU A 57 -0.84 -17.49 -0.85
CA GLU A 57 -0.39 -16.12 -0.57
C GLU A 57 1.10 -16.09 -0.20
N ASP A 58 1.55 -17.04 0.62
CA ASP A 58 2.95 -17.22 0.97
C ASP A 58 3.81 -17.55 -0.25
N LEU A 59 3.34 -18.43 -1.14
CA LEU A 59 4.01 -18.72 -2.40
C LEU A 59 4.21 -17.45 -3.25
N LEU A 60 3.19 -16.58 -3.32
CA LEU A 60 3.29 -15.34 -4.08
C LEU A 60 4.33 -14.39 -3.47
N LEU A 61 4.41 -14.31 -2.14
CA LEU A 61 5.41 -13.51 -1.45
C LEU A 61 6.81 -14.05 -1.71
N ASP A 62 7.04 -15.35 -1.48
CA ASP A 62 8.33 -16.00 -1.67
C ASP A 62 8.82 -15.88 -3.12
N THR A 63 7.91 -16.07 -4.08
CA THR A 63 8.20 -15.89 -5.52
C THR A 63 8.61 -14.44 -5.81
N ARG A 64 7.90 -13.46 -5.27
CA ARG A 64 8.23 -12.04 -5.47
C ARG A 64 9.59 -11.68 -4.87
N LEU A 65 9.92 -12.19 -3.69
CA LEU A 65 11.22 -12.00 -3.04
C LEU A 65 12.36 -12.61 -3.88
N ALA A 66 12.19 -13.83 -4.34
CA ALA A 66 13.16 -14.50 -5.19
C ALA A 66 13.38 -13.79 -6.54
N LEU A 67 12.30 -13.35 -7.18
CA LEU A 67 12.38 -12.54 -8.41
C LEU A 67 13.07 -11.19 -8.17
N ARG A 68 12.85 -10.56 -7.01
CA ARG A 68 13.57 -9.34 -6.65
C ARG A 68 15.07 -9.56 -6.56
N GLU A 69 15.50 -10.60 -5.85
CA GLU A 69 16.93 -10.93 -5.74
C GLU A 69 17.56 -11.26 -7.09
N LEU A 70 16.86 -12.05 -7.90
CA LEU A 70 17.30 -12.42 -9.23
C LEU A 70 17.49 -11.19 -10.14
N LEU A 71 16.49 -10.31 -10.17
CA LEU A 71 16.52 -9.12 -11.01
C LEU A 71 17.51 -8.07 -10.49
N ALA A 72 17.71 -7.96 -9.16
CA ALA A 72 18.69 -7.05 -8.57
C ALA A 72 20.13 -7.44 -8.94
N LYS A 73 20.46 -8.73 -8.93
CA LYS A 73 21.80 -9.21 -9.33
C LYS A 73 22.14 -8.84 -10.76
N GLU A 74 21.17 -8.89 -11.66
CA GLU A 74 21.35 -8.57 -13.07
C GLU A 74 21.07 -7.08 -13.40
N ASN A 75 20.66 -6.29 -12.41
CA ASN A 75 20.23 -4.89 -12.59
C ASN A 75 19.15 -4.71 -13.68
N ASN A 76 18.27 -5.69 -13.83
CA ASN A 76 17.37 -5.84 -14.98
C ASN A 76 15.93 -5.42 -14.77
N GLY A 77 15.50 -5.10 -13.52
CA GLY A 77 14.14 -4.66 -13.31
C GLY A 77 13.58 -4.87 -11.91
N TYR A 78 12.29 -4.63 -11.77
CA TYR A 78 11.55 -4.72 -10.52
C TYR A 78 10.20 -5.36 -10.72
N VAL A 79 9.75 -6.18 -9.75
CA VAL A 79 8.37 -6.64 -9.63
C VAL A 79 7.67 -5.76 -8.59
N TYR A 80 6.79 -4.85 -9.05
CA TYR A 80 6.10 -3.91 -8.16
C TYR A 80 4.99 -4.55 -7.37
N SER A 81 4.23 -5.46 -7.98
CA SER A 81 3.22 -6.28 -7.34
C SER A 81 3.23 -7.69 -7.97
N PHE A 82 2.93 -8.69 -7.17
CA PHE A 82 2.65 -10.05 -7.63
C PHE A 82 1.48 -10.58 -6.82
N TRP A 83 0.28 -10.40 -7.37
CA TRP A 83 -0.99 -10.70 -6.73
C TRP A 83 -2.09 -10.82 -7.79
N PRO A 84 -3.14 -11.64 -7.58
CA PRO A 84 -4.12 -11.94 -8.62
C PRO A 84 -4.85 -10.72 -9.20
N ASP A 85 -5.16 -9.71 -8.37
CA ASP A 85 -6.04 -8.60 -8.71
C ASP A 85 -5.44 -7.21 -8.43
N VAL A 86 -4.12 -7.12 -8.25
CA VAL A 86 -3.42 -5.85 -8.01
C VAL A 86 -2.46 -5.53 -9.14
N LEU A 87 -2.68 -4.39 -9.78
CA LEU A 87 -1.79 -3.82 -10.78
C LEU A 87 -1.14 -2.54 -10.23
N THR A 88 0.18 -2.44 -10.30
CA THR A 88 0.93 -1.28 -9.81
C THR A 88 1.69 -0.60 -10.94
N LEU A 89 1.46 0.71 -11.09
CA LEU A 89 2.20 1.59 -11.98
C LEU A 89 3.03 2.56 -11.14
N LYS A 90 4.31 2.71 -11.45
CA LYS A 90 5.21 3.65 -10.77
C LYS A 90 6.08 4.38 -11.77
N GLU A 91 6.09 5.70 -11.69
CA GLU A 91 6.94 6.50 -12.57
C GLU A 91 7.44 7.77 -11.85
N ILE A 92 8.45 8.41 -12.41
CA ILE A 92 9.01 9.67 -11.93
C ILE A 92 8.64 10.77 -12.90
N GLY A 93 7.89 11.77 -12.44
CA GLY A 93 7.43 12.90 -13.25
C GLY A 93 6.27 13.61 -12.59
N ASP A 94 5.76 14.63 -13.24
CA ASP A 94 4.53 15.28 -12.81
C ASP A 94 3.32 14.35 -13.04
N PRO A 95 2.29 14.37 -12.19
CA PRO A 95 1.13 13.48 -12.31
C PRO A 95 0.45 13.54 -13.68
N ALA A 96 0.33 14.74 -14.27
CA ALA A 96 -0.26 14.93 -15.59
C ALA A 96 0.58 14.26 -16.70
N ASP A 97 1.91 14.34 -16.60
CA ASP A 97 2.81 13.67 -17.54
C ASP A 97 2.75 12.15 -17.40
N ILE A 98 2.65 11.65 -16.15
CA ILE A 98 2.51 10.22 -15.90
C ILE A 98 1.17 9.69 -16.41
N ALA A 99 0.09 10.43 -16.18
CA ALA A 99 -1.23 10.10 -16.72
C ALA A 99 -1.20 10.08 -18.27
N THR A 100 -0.52 11.06 -18.88
CA THR A 100 -0.30 11.12 -20.32
C THR A 100 0.54 9.94 -20.82
N TYR A 101 1.63 9.63 -20.15
CA TYR A 101 2.50 8.51 -20.52
C TYR A 101 1.77 7.18 -20.53
N PHE A 102 1.01 6.84 -19.50
CA PHE A 102 0.22 5.62 -19.40
C PHE A 102 -1.13 5.70 -20.09
N ARG A 103 -1.49 6.84 -20.68
CA ARG A 103 -2.79 7.08 -21.31
C ARG A 103 -3.98 6.74 -20.41
N LEU A 104 -3.90 7.12 -19.12
CA LEU A 104 -4.89 6.74 -18.12
C LEU A 104 -6.30 7.29 -18.38
N TRP A 105 -6.45 8.31 -19.23
CA TRP A 105 -7.75 8.82 -19.69
C TRP A 105 -8.37 7.98 -20.83
N LYS A 106 -7.59 7.07 -21.42
CA LYS A 106 -8.07 6.24 -22.52
C LYS A 106 -8.83 5.06 -21.93
N GLU A 107 -10.04 4.86 -22.41
CA GLU A 107 -10.80 3.67 -22.04
C GLU A 107 -10.05 2.42 -22.49
N ASP A 108 -9.56 1.63 -21.53
CA ASP A 108 -8.90 0.36 -21.75
C ASP A 108 -9.43 -0.64 -20.72
N GLY A 109 -10.20 -1.63 -21.18
CA GLY A 109 -10.79 -2.66 -20.32
C GLY A 109 -9.80 -3.47 -19.51
N ARG A 110 -8.48 -3.37 -19.80
CA ARG A 110 -7.41 -4.01 -19.02
C ARG A 110 -6.98 -3.19 -17.79
N LEU A 111 -7.37 -1.91 -17.72
CA LEU A 111 -7.06 -0.98 -16.63
C LEU A 111 -8.29 -0.63 -15.80
N LEU A 112 -9.33 -1.45 -15.85
CA LEU A 112 -10.50 -1.28 -14.99
C LEU A 112 -10.14 -1.70 -13.56
N ALA A 113 -10.49 -0.86 -12.60
CA ALA A 113 -10.26 -1.11 -11.19
C ALA A 113 -11.48 -0.67 -10.37
N ARG A 114 -11.83 -1.48 -9.36
CA ARG A 114 -12.84 -1.12 -8.37
C ARG A 114 -12.27 -0.12 -7.37
N ASN A 115 -11.06 -0.35 -6.92
CA ASN A 115 -10.35 0.48 -5.96
C ASN A 115 -9.06 1.02 -6.56
N ILE A 116 -8.78 2.28 -6.32
CA ILE A 116 -7.58 2.96 -6.82
C ILE A 116 -6.88 3.64 -5.65
N VAL A 117 -5.59 3.32 -5.46
CA VAL A 117 -4.71 4.02 -4.52
C VAL A 117 -3.65 4.75 -5.32
N ALA A 118 -3.61 6.06 -5.22
CA ALA A 118 -2.68 6.89 -5.99
C ALA A 118 -1.98 7.91 -5.09
N GLN A 119 -0.73 8.22 -5.40
CA GLN A 119 0.01 9.29 -4.73
C GLN A 119 0.98 9.97 -5.70
N CYS A 120 1.02 11.30 -5.61
CA CYS A 120 2.11 12.13 -6.09
C CYS A 120 2.98 12.53 -4.90
N ARG A 121 4.26 12.15 -4.94
CA ARG A 121 5.22 12.45 -3.87
C ARG A 121 6.24 13.48 -4.35
N GLN A 122 6.38 14.57 -3.59
CA GLN A 122 7.57 15.39 -3.67
C GLN A 122 8.65 14.77 -2.78
N ASN A 123 9.83 14.50 -3.34
CA ASN A 123 10.93 13.96 -2.56
C ASN A 123 11.61 15.07 -1.74
N THR A 124 11.92 14.78 -0.47
CA THR A 124 12.58 15.73 0.43
C THR A 124 14.03 15.34 0.75
N ASN A 125 14.26 14.10 1.20
CA ASN A 125 15.52 13.68 1.79
C ASN A 125 16.18 12.45 1.16
N TYR A 126 15.51 11.78 0.20
CA TYR A 126 15.99 10.53 -0.38
C TYR A 126 16.21 10.66 -1.87
N ALA A 127 17.02 9.78 -2.44
CA ALA A 127 17.17 9.70 -3.89
C ALA A 127 15.82 9.43 -4.58
N ILE A 128 15.59 10.13 -5.69
CA ILE A 128 14.40 9.88 -6.51
C ILE A 128 14.64 8.61 -7.32
N VAL A 129 14.02 7.51 -6.86
CA VAL A 129 14.10 6.21 -7.53
C VAL A 129 12.69 5.65 -7.75
N ARG A 130 12.47 5.09 -8.92
CA ARG A 130 11.14 4.65 -9.35
C ARG A 130 10.52 3.60 -8.43
N TYR A 131 11.28 2.62 -7.98
CA TYR A 131 10.76 1.58 -7.11
C TYR A 131 10.39 2.07 -5.70
N ALA A 132 10.96 3.21 -5.27
CA ALA A 132 10.62 3.87 -4.00
C ALA A 132 9.40 4.81 -4.11
N ALA A 133 8.82 4.97 -5.28
CA ALA A 133 7.55 5.69 -5.43
C ALA A 133 6.40 4.91 -4.77
N HIS A 134 5.39 5.65 -4.31
CA HIS A 134 4.15 5.05 -3.83
C HIS A 134 3.25 4.58 -4.99
N PRO A 135 2.26 3.73 -4.71
CA PRO A 135 2.01 3.03 -3.46
C PRO A 135 3.04 1.91 -3.21
N PHE A 136 3.20 1.52 -1.95
CA PHE A 136 3.92 0.32 -1.58
C PHE A 136 2.96 -0.86 -1.52
N PHE A 137 3.47 -2.04 -1.86
CA PHE A 137 2.70 -3.27 -1.93
C PHE A 137 3.40 -4.40 -1.18
N LEU A 138 2.65 -5.16 -0.39
CA LEU A 138 3.10 -6.39 0.26
C LEU A 138 1.92 -7.36 0.39
N GLN A 139 1.97 -8.51 -0.30
CA GLN A 139 1.03 -9.62 -0.14
C GLN A 139 -0.46 -9.19 -0.09
N GLY A 140 -0.90 -8.46 -1.13
CA GLY A 140 -2.27 -7.93 -1.23
C GLY A 140 -2.51 -6.59 -0.55
N TYR A 141 -1.72 -6.24 0.47
CA TYR A 141 -1.79 -4.93 1.12
C TYR A 141 -1.15 -3.85 0.27
N THR A 142 -1.82 -2.73 0.10
CA THR A 142 -1.30 -1.58 -0.63
C THR A 142 -1.42 -0.33 0.22
N LEU A 143 -0.39 0.52 0.26
CA LEU A 143 -0.39 1.67 1.16
C LEU A 143 0.40 2.86 0.60
N CYS A 144 -0.18 4.05 0.78
CA CYS A 144 0.47 5.35 0.68
C CYS A 144 0.52 6.02 2.05
N ALA A 145 1.56 6.80 2.32
CA ALA A 145 1.63 7.65 3.50
C ALA A 145 2.04 9.07 3.14
N ASN A 146 1.46 10.04 3.83
CA ASN A 146 1.87 11.43 3.81
C ASN A 146 2.40 11.80 5.19
N GLY A 147 3.67 12.07 5.28
CA GLY A 147 4.32 12.45 6.53
C GLY A 147 5.73 11.94 6.64
N GLU A 148 6.24 11.91 7.86
CA GLU A 148 7.57 11.42 8.18
C GLU A 148 7.55 10.55 9.44
N ASN A 149 8.38 9.51 9.44
CA ASN A 149 8.59 8.65 10.57
C ASN A 149 9.92 8.98 11.24
N THR A 150 9.88 9.67 12.37
CA THR A 150 11.09 10.04 13.13
C THR A 150 11.77 8.85 13.80
N PHE A 151 11.10 7.70 13.90
CA PHE A 151 11.64 6.43 14.40
C PHE A 151 12.04 5.46 13.29
N PHE A 152 12.21 5.94 12.07
CA PHE A 152 12.43 5.11 10.89
C PHE A 152 13.49 4.03 11.09
N THR A 153 14.70 4.39 11.54
CA THR A 153 15.80 3.42 11.71
C THR A 153 15.45 2.34 12.74
N LYS A 154 14.86 2.73 13.88
CA LYS A 154 14.42 1.80 14.91
C LYS A 154 13.37 0.82 14.39
N ASN A 155 12.34 1.35 13.73
CA ASN A 155 11.29 0.50 13.17
C ASN A 155 11.84 -0.43 12.09
N LYS A 156 12.69 0.07 11.19
CA LYS A 156 13.31 -0.70 10.13
C LYS A 156 14.09 -1.90 10.65
N GLU A 157 14.95 -1.70 11.65
CA GLU A 157 15.75 -2.79 12.20
C GLU A 157 14.88 -3.84 12.92
N PHE A 158 13.83 -3.40 13.61
CA PHE A 158 12.88 -4.32 14.22
C PHE A 158 12.06 -5.08 13.17
N GLN A 159 11.56 -4.41 12.14
CA GLN A 159 10.80 -5.04 11.04
C GLN A 159 11.62 -6.12 10.32
N LYS A 160 12.91 -5.91 10.13
CA LYS A 160 13.81 -6.92 9.55
C LYS A 160 13.85 -8.22 10.34
N SER A 161 13.64 -8.15 11.66
CA SER A 161 13.63 -9.33 12.52
C SER A 161 12.30 -10.07 12.58
N LEU A 162 11.19 -9.41 12.19
CA LEU A 162 9.85 -9.97 12.24
C LEU A 162 9.48 -10.77 11.00
N HIS A 163 9.91 -10.32 9.83
CA HIS A 163 9.50 -10.89 8.55
C HIS A 163 10.50 -11.93 8.04
N ARG A 164 10.01 -13.00 7.43
CA ARG A 164 10.82 -14.00 6.69
C ARG A 164 11.67 -13.36 5.60
N GLY A 165 11.21 -12.26 5.09
CA GLY A 165 11.88 -11.41 4.14
C GLY A 165 11.18 -10.07 4.09
N TYR A 166 11.83 -9.07 3.56
CA TYR A 166 11.24 -7.76 3.33
C TYR A 166 11.58 -7.28 1.92
N ILE A 167 10.68 -6.53 1.32
CA ILE A 167 10.82 -6.11 -0.08
C ILE A 167 11.73 -4.89 -0.22
N GLY A 168 12.33 -4.43 0.86
CA GLY A 168 13.22 -3.30 0.96
C GLY A 168 12.67 -2.23 1.89
N PHE A 169 13.50 -1.25 2.17
CA PHE A 169 13.16 -0.06 2.96
C PHE A 169 13.69 1.17 2.24
N GLU A 170 13.07 1.50 1.15
CA GLU A 170 13.40 2.67 0.33
C GLU A 170 12.70 3.94 0.82
N SER A 171 11.70 3.80 1.69
CA SER A 171 10.95 4.89 2.30
C SER A 171 10.48 4.49 3.70
N ASP A 172 10.39 5.48 4.59
CA ASP A 172 9.80 5.34 5.92
C ASP A 172 8.32 4.89 5.88
N SER A 173 7.61 5.22 4.82
CA SER A 173 6.23 4.81 4.59
C SER A 173 6.04 3.30 4.55
N GLN A 174 7.09 2.54 4.21
CA GLN A 174 7.02 1.08 4.20
C GLN A 174 6.88 0.49 5.61
N ASN A 175 7.31 1.20 6.66
CA ASN A 175 7.08 0.75 8.04
C ASN A 175 5.59 0.66 8.37
N PHE A 176 4.75 1.55 7.84
CA PHE A 176 3.30 1.46 8.03
C PHE A 176 2.73 0.20 7.37
N LEU A 177 3.17 -0.07 6.14
CA LEU A 177 2.73 -1.26 5.40
C LEU A 177 3.16 -2.56 6.08
N TYR A 178 4.43 -2.66 6.47
CA TYR A 178 4.94 -3.85 7.15
C TYR A 178 4.28 -4.07 8.51
N THR A 179 4.02 -2.99 9.26
CA THR A 179 3.28 -3.09 10.52
C THR A 179 1.83 -3.51 10.29
N LEU A 180 1.18 -3.00 9.24
CA LEU A 180 -0.17 -3.40 8.87
C LEU A 180 -0.24 -4.89 8.55
N HIS A 181 0.66 -5.36 7.68
CA HIS A 181 0.80 -6.76 7.32
C HIS A 181 1.05 -7.63 8.57
N TYR A 182 2.00 -7.26 9.41
CA TYR A 182 2.32 -7.99 10.62
C TYR A 182 1.11 -8.13 11.57
N VAL A 183 0.38 -7.05 11.80
CA VAL A 183 -0.78 -7.05 12.69
C VAL A 183 -1.93 -7.89 12.14
N LEU A 184 -2.22 -7.78 10.85
CA LEU A 184 -3.39 -8.43 10.26
C LEU A 184 -3.10 -9.83 9.75
N HIS A 185 -1.96 -10.04 9.09
CA HIS A 185 -1.61 -11.31 8.45
C HIS A 185 -0.89 -12.25 9.40
N GLU A 186 0.13 -11.79 10.12
CA GLU A 186 0.93 -12.65 10.99
C GLU A 186 0.27 -12.86 12.37
N LEU A 187 -0.27 -11.78 12.97
CA LEU A 187 -0.91 -11.88 14.29
C LEU A 187 -2.41 -12.19 14.22
N HIS A 188 -3.04 -12.11 13.05
CA HIS A 188 -4.48 -12.26 12.84
C HIS A 188 -5.34 -11.36 13.75
N TRP A 189 -4.83 -10.16 14.05
CA TRP A 189 -5.53 -9.22 14.90
C TRP A 189 -6.53 -8.38 14.12
N PRO A 190 -7.67 -8.00 14.74
CA PRO A 190 -8.62 -7.08 14.12
C PRO A 190 -7.99 -5.74 13.78
N ILE A 191 -8.36 -5.17 12.63
CA ILE A 191 -7.82 -3.90 12.09
C ILE A 191 -7.87 -2.75 13.10
N ARG A 192 -8.88 -2.72 13.99
CA ARG A 192 -9.02 -1.68 15.02
C ARG A 192 -7.81 -1.56 15.95
N TYR A 193 -7.00 -2.60 16.09
CA TYR A 193 -5.79 -2.57 16.92
C TYR A 193 -4.57 -2.01 16.20
N TYR A 194 -4.56 -1.99 14.87
CA TYR A 194 -3.46 -1.43 14.10
C TYR A 194 -3.10 0.00 14.52
N LYS A 195 -4.09 0.88 14.71
CA LYS A 195 -3.86 2.25 15.19
C LYS A 195 -3.17 2.31 16.55
N HIS A 196 -3.45 1.36 17.44
CA HIS A 196 -2.85 1.28 18.76
C HIS A 196 -1.41 0.74 18.74
N VAL A 197 -1.01 0.09 17.65
CA VAL A 197 0.38 -0.30 17.41
C VAL A 197 1.19 0.87 16.89
N ILE A 198 0.70 1.56 15.84
CA ILE A 198 1.45 2.66 15.22
C ILE A 198 1.37 3.98 15.99
N THR A 199 0.26 4.25 16.67
CA THR A 199 0.03 5.46 17.47
C THR A 199 -0.55 5.11 18.83
N PRO A 200 0.24 4.46 19.72
CA PRO A 200 -0.27 3.99 20.99
C PRO A 200 -0.74 5.11 21.91
N LEU A 201 -1.75 4.81 22.72
CA LEU A 201 -2.26 5.72 23.75
C LEU A 201 -1.28 5.87 24.92
N PRO A 202 -1.25 7.02 25.61
CA PRO A 202 -0.61 7.14 26.91
C PRO A 202 -1.20 6.15 27.93
N PHE A 203 -0.38 5.71 28.89
CA PHE A 203 -0.85 4.73 29.88
C PHE A 203 -2.04 5.23 30.69
N GLU A 204 -2.10 6.53 31.01
CA GLU A 204 -3.20 7.13 31.76
C GLU A 204 -4.54 7.07 31.00
N GLU A 205 -4.48 7.05 29.67
CA GLU A 205 -5.68 6.89 28.81
C GLU A 205 -6.04 5.41 28.66
N ILE A 206 -5.05 4.53 28.53
CA ILE A 206 -5.26 3.07 28.47
C ILE A 206 -6.01 2.59 29.73
N GLU A 207 -5.63 3.06 30.91
CA GLU A 207 -6.24 2.64 32.19
C GLU A 207 -7.76 2.93 32.29
N LYS A 208 -8.24 3.90 31.54
CA LYS A 208 -9.67 4.31 31.52
C LYS A 208 -10.52 3.48 30.56
N ARG A 209 -9.90 2.60 29.79
CA ARG A 209 -10.60 1.89 28.72
C ARG A 209 -11.05 0.49 29.13
N PRO A 210 -12.17 -0.01 28.57
CA PRO A 210 -12.63 -1.36 28.84
C PRO A 210 -11.68 -2.44 28.28
N ASP A 211 -10.93 -2.14 27.21
CA ASP A 211 -9.97 -3.01 26.55
C ASP A 211 -8.51 -2.79 27.01
N ARG A 212 -8.34 -2.17 28.19
CA ARG A 212 -7.02 -1.76 28.73
C ARG A 212 -5.97 -2.86 28.77
N ASP A 213 -6.37 -4.10 29.07
CA ASP A 213 -5.40 -5.20 29.19
C ASP A 213 -4.79 -5.57 27.85
N VAL A 214 -5.60 -5.55 26.78
CA VAL A 214 -5.12 -5.74 25.39
C VAL A 214 -4.25 -4.57 24.98
N LEU A 215 -4.64 -3.33 25.28
CA LEU A 215 -3.87 -2.14 24.92
C LEU A 215 -2.52 -2.07 25.67
N ARG A 216 -2.46 -2.49 26.94
CA ARG A 216 -1.20 -2.65 27.68
C ARG A 216 -0.29 -3.68 27.00
N LEU A 217 -0.84 -4.83 26.66
CA LEU A 217 -0.08 -5.86 25.95
C LEU A 217 0.50 -5.34 24.64
N ILE A 218 -0.31 -4.67 23.81
CA ILE A 218 0.14 -4.03 22.57
C ILE A 218 1.30 -3.07 22.86
N ARG A 219 1.12 -2.14 23.81
CA ARG A 219 2.11 -1.12 24.12
C ARG A 219 3.42 -1.70 24.66
N GLN A 220 3.36 -2.78 25.42
CA GLN A 220 4.54 -3.45 25.97
C GLN A 220 5.25 -4.34 24.95
N SER A 221 4.50 -5.12 24.17
CA SER A 221 5.08 -6.11 23.25
C SER A 221 5.48 -5.50 21.91
N LEU A 222 4.75 -4.50 21.42
CA LEU A 222 4.93 -3.92 20.10
C LEU A 222 5.42 -2.45 20.12
N ALA A 223 6.04 -2.02 21.23
CA ALA A 223 6.59 -0.67 21.37
C ALA A 223 7.61 -0.29 20.28
N HIS A 224 8.28 -1.28 19.69
CA HIS A 224 9.24 -1.05 18.60
C HIS A 224 8.57 -0.75 17.25
N LEU A 225 7.26 -0.99 17.13
CA LEU A 225 6.45 -0.68 15.94
C LEU A 225 5.74 0.67 16.03
N GLU A 226 5.86 1.38 17.16
CA GLU A 226 5.37 2.76 17.28
C GLU A 226 6.00 3.63 16.20
N ILE A 227 5.16 4.34 15.44
CA ILE A 227 5.58 5.27 14.42
C ILE A 227 5.34 6.68 14.93
N ASN A 228 6.42 7.43 15.10
CA ASN A 228 6.37 8.79 15.59
C ASN A 228 6.60 9.80 14.45
N GLY A 229 5.94 10.93 14.55
CA GLY A 229 5.98 12.02 13.56
C GLY A 229 4.62 12.31 12.95
N PRO A 230 4.54 13.39 12.16
CA PRO A 230 3.31 13.78 11.47
C PRO A 230 3.02 12.81 10.33
N ASN A 231 1.89 12.13 10.36
CA ASN A 231 1.54 11.20 9.29
C ASN A 231 0.03 10.97 9.14
N VAL A 232 -0.35 10.61 7.93
CA VAL A 232 -1.62 9.98 7.59
C VAL A 232 -1.35 8.90 6.55
N ILE A 233 -2.01 7.80 6.68
CA ILE A 233 -1.95 6.70 5.70
C ILE A 233 -3.27 6.54 4.97
N ILE A 234 -3.17 6.11 3.72
CA ILE A 234 -4.29 5.62 2.90
C ILE A 234 -3.85 4.27 2.34
N GLY A 235 -4.66 3.25 2.53
CA GLY A 235 -4.31 1.90 2.11
C GLY A 235 -5.50 1.09 1.65
N MET A 236 -5.19 -0.06 1.06
CA MET A 236 -6.13 -1.08 0.64
C MET A 236 -5.71 -2.41 1.22
N LEU A 237 -6.67 -3.15 1.74
CA LEU A 237 -6.50 -4.51 2.27
C LEU A 237 -6.69 -5.56 1.16
N PRO A 238 -6.21 -6.80 1.36
CA PRO A 238 -6.36 -7.86 0.37
C PRO A 238 -7.81 -8.19 -0.01
N ASP A 239 -8.77 -7.93 0.89
CA ASP A 239 -10.21 -8.12 0.65
C ASP A 239 -10.89 -6.94 -0.05
N GLY A 240 -10.11 -5.95 -0.50
CA GLY A 240 -10.58 -4.78 -1.24
C GLY A 240 -11.07 -3.63 -0.37
N LYS A 241 -11.08 -3.76 0.97
CA LYS A 241 -11.43 -2.64 1.84
C LYS A 241 -10.38 -1.56 1.80
N MET A 242 -10.81 -0.31 1.88
CA MET A 242 -9.95 0.86 1.99
C MET A 242 -9.83 1.30 3.45
N ILE A 243 -8.66 1.81 3.81
CA ILE A 243 -8.41 2.34 5.14
C ILE A 243 -7.69 3.67 5.11
N THR A 244 -7.92 4.48 6.14
CA THR A 244 -7.08 5.62 6.50
C THR A 244 -6.85 5.66 8.01
N CYS A 245 -5.68 6.11 8.43
CA CYS A 245 -5.35 6.28 9.84
C CYS A 245 -4.51 7.54 10.04
N CYS A 246 -4.88 8.33 11.07
CA CYS A 246 -4.20 9.57 11.42
C CYS A 246 -3.20 9.35 12.56
N ASP A 247 -2.16 10.18 12.58
CA ASP A 247 -1.21 10.25 13.70
C ASP A 247 -1.87 10.76 15.00
N SER A 248 -1.09 10.75 16.08
CA SER A 248 -1.56 11.09 17.42
C SER A 248 -2.04 12.52 17.60
N LYS A 249 -1.75 13.44 16.69
CA LYS A 249 -2.11 14.86 16.74
C LYS A 249 -2.78 15.36 15.47
N LYS A 250 -3.03 14.45 14.52
CA LYS A 250 -3.60 14.77 13.19
C LYS A 250 -2.85 15.93 12.50
N LEU A 251 -1.52 15.81 12.39
CA LEU A 251 -0.71 16.87 11.82
C LEU A 251 -0.71 16.90 10.29
N ARG A 252 -1.18 15.82 9.66
CA ARG A 252 -1.38 15.75 8.22
C ARG A 252 -2.86 15.73 7.88
N PRO A 253 -3.27 16.45 6.81
CA PRO A 253 -4.67 16.50 6.43
C PRO A 253 -5.14 15.20 5.78
N VAL A 254 -6.41 14.90 6.01
CA VAL A 254 -7.17 13.88 5.30
C VAL A 254 -8.66 14.19 5.41
N VAL A 255 -9.37 13.97 4.32
CA VAL A 255 -10.81 14.13 4.22
C VAL A 255 -11.40 13.00 3.40
N ILE A 256 -12.61 12.60 3.71
CA ILE A 256 -13.35 11.56 2.99
C ILE A 256 -14.64 12.17 2.47
N GLY A 257 -14.80 12.16 1.15
CA GLY A 257 -16.04 12.50 0.48
C GLY A 257 -16.78 11.22 0.04
N ARG A 258 -18.09 11.30 -0.03
CA ARG A 258 -18.94 10.18 -0.49
C ARG A 258 -20.15 10.66 -1.26
N ASP A 259 -20.57 9.86 -2.22
CA ASP A 259 -21.88 9.90 -2.85
C ASP A 259 -22.50 8.49 -2.91
N GLU A 260 -23.51 8.30 -3.72
CA GLU A 260 -24.20 7.01 -3.86
C GLU A 260 -23.36 5.91 -4.54
N ASN A 261 -22.36 6.32 -5.32
CA ASN A 261 -21.59 5.42 -6.19
C ASN A 261 -20.12 5.27 -5.78
N MET A 262 -19.59 6.19 -4.97
CA MET A 262 -18.16 6.30 -4.73
C MET A 262 -17.85 6.86 -3.34
N VAL A 263 -16.76 6.37 -2.75
CA VAL A 263 -16.11 6.99 -1.60
C VAL A 263 -14.67 7.33 -1.97
N VAL A 264 -14.24 8.55 -1.69
CA VAL A 264 -12.90 9.04 -1.99
C VAL A 264 -12.22 9.51 -0.71
N ILE A 265 -11.02 8.99 -0.44
CA ILE A 265 -10.13 9.45 0.62
C ILE A 265 -9.07 10.32 -0.04
N SER A 266 -8.95 11.57 0.39
CA SER A 266 -7.96 12.50 -0.16
C SER A 266 -7.18 13.21 0.96
N SER A 267 -5.92 13.54 0.72
CA SER A 267 -5.15 14.41 1.61
C SER A 267 -5.64 15.86 1.56
N GLU A 268 -6.33 16.27 0.49
CA GLU A 268 -6.78 17.66 0.29
C GLU A 268 -8.22 17.72 -0.22
N VAL A 269 -8.97 18.72 0.26
CA VAL A 269 -10.36 18.96 -0.20
C VAL A 269 -10.42 19.27 -1.68
N CYS A 270 -9.42 19.97 -2.23
CA CYS A 270 -9.36 20.28 -3.66
C CYS A 270 -9.35 19.00 -4.52
N GLY A 271 -8.70 17.91 -4.05
CA GLY A 271 -8.75 16.62 -4.74
C GLY A 271 -10.15 16.03 -4.78
N LEU A 272 -10.92 16.16 -3.69
CA LEU A 272 -12.33 15.75 -3.69
C LEU A 272 -13.17 16.61 -4.65
N ASN A 273 -12.93 17.91 -4.69
CA ASN A 273 -13.68 18.82 -5.57
C ASN A 273 -13.49 18.48 -7.06
N GLU A 274 -12.32 18.00 -7.44
CA GLU A 274 -12.05 17.56 -8.81
C GLU A 274 -12.70 16.21 -9.14
N VAL A 275 -12.65 15.27 -8.21
CA VAL A 275 -13.16 13.91 -8.44
C VAL A 275 -14.67 13.81 -8.23
N MET A 276 -15.20 14.59 -7.29
CA MET A 276 -16.62 14.57 -6.85
C MET A 276 -17.16 16.00 -6.74
N PRO A 277 -17.25 16.76 -7.85
CA PRO A 277 -17.64 18.18 -7.81
C PRO A 277 -19.07 18.40 -7.27
N ASP A 278 -19.97 17.48 -7.52
CA ASP A 278 -21.40 17.58 -7.18
C ASP A 278 -21.78 16.94 -5.83
N ARG A 279 -20.78 16.46 -5.05
CA ARG A 279 -21.06 15.84 -3.74
C ARG A 279 -21.63 16.85 -2.75
N ASP A 280 -22.43 16.38 -1.82
CA ASP A 280 -22.84 17.20 -0.68
C ASP A 280 -21.66 17.33 0.32
N ILE A 281 -21.01 18.48 0.31
CA ILE A 281 -19.84 18.76 1.16
C ILE A 281 -20.13 18.72 2.65
N THR A 282 -21.42 18.81 3.04
CA THR A 282 -21.82 18.72 4.46
C THR A 282 -21.66 17.30 5.00
N ASN A 283 -21.57 16.31 4.12
CA ASN A 283 -21.33 14.91 4.43
C ASN A 283 -19.85 14.52 4.43
N ASP A 284 -18.94 15.46 4.13
CA ASP A 284 -17.51 15.19 4.17
C ASP A 284 -17.06 14.82 5.59
N ILE A 285 -16.29 13.73 5.69
CA ILE A 285 -15.81 13.23 6.98
C ILE A 285 -14.36 13.69 7.17
N TYR A 286 -14.10 14.35 8.27
CA TYR A 286 -12.78 14.73 8.74
C TYR A 286 -12.38 13.81 9.89
N PRO A 287 -11.43 12.87 9.70
CA PRO A 287 -10.96 12.00 10.76
C PRO A 287 -10.37 12.79 11.94
N ASN A 288 -10.45 12.23 13.13
CA ASN A 288 -9.84 12.78 14.33
C ASN A 288 -8.40 12.26 14.53
N GLU A 289 -7.76 12.75 15.60
CA GLU A 289 -6.49 12.20 16.10
C GLU A 289 -6.61 10.68 16.37
N ARG A 290 -5.60 9.91 16.01
CA ARG A 290 -5.55 8.44 16.18
C ARG A 290 -6.79 7.70 15.64
N GLU A 291 -7.56 8.32 14.78
CA GLU A 291 -8.73 7.66 14.21
C GLU A 291 -8.32 6.79 13.03
N LEU A 292 -8.79 5.55 13.05
CA LEU A 292 -8.77 4.66 11.91
C LEU A 292 -10.17 4.59 11.33
N ILE A 293 -10.26 4.73 10.02
CA ILE A 293 -11.49 4.58 9.25
C ILE A 293 -11.30 3.46 8.24
N GLU A 294 -12.27 2.56 8.19
CA GLU A 294 -12.39 1.49 7.21
C GLU A 294 -13.58 1.77 6.30
N ILE A 295 -13.42 1.57 5.02
CA ILE A 295 -14.47 1.63 4.02
C ILE A 295 -14.56 0.25 3.38
N ASP A 296 -15.71 -0.37 3.50
CA ASP A 296 -15.91 -1.70 2.95
C ASP A 296 -16.35 -1.69 1.48
N ASN A 297 -16.54 -2.89 0.94
CA ASN A 297 -16.90 -3.07 -0.46
C ASN A 297 -18.32 -2.60 -0.81
N ASP A 298 -19.17 -2.34 0.17
CA ASP A 298 -20.50 -1.78 0.01
C ASP A 298 -20.54 -0.27 0.25
N LEU A 299 -19.35 0.38 0.30
CA LEU A 299 -19.12 1.80 0.54
C LEU A 299 -19.54 2.27 1.96
N GLU A 300 -19.71 1.33 2.89
CA GLU A 300 -20.02 1.65 4.27
C GLU A 300 -18.76 2.11 5.02
N VAL A 301 -18.89 3.24 5.71
CA VAL A 301 -17.80 3.88 6.44
C VAL A 301 -17.86 3.51 7.92
N ARG A 302 -16.88 2.74 8.36
CA ARG A 302 -16.74 2.34 9.76
C ARG A 302 -15.62 3.13 10.43
N ARG A 303 -15.93 3.76 11.56
CA ARG A 303 -15.04 4.66 12.29
C ARG A 303 -14.59 4.05 13.62
N TRP A 304 -13.28 3.93 13.78
CA TRP A 304 -12.64 3.48 15.03
C TRP A 304 -12.02 4.70 15.73
N LYS A 305 -12.86 5.47 16.43
CA LYS A 305 -12.44 6.62 17.27
C LYS A 305 -11.61 6.16 18.46
N GLN A 306 -11.05 7.13 19.18
CA GLN A 306 -10.33 6.86 20.44
C GLN A 306 -11.20 6.14 21.45
#